data_377feff2716d0401cfcaa0cade206402
#
_entry.id   377feff2716d0401cfcaa0cade206402
#
_cell.length_a   1.000
_cell.length_b   1.000
_cell.length_c   1.000
_cell.angle_alpha   90.00
_cell.angle_beta   90.00
_cell.angle_gamma   90.00
#
_symmetry.space_group_name_H-M   'P 1'
#
loop_
_entity.id
_entity.type
_entity.pdbx_description
1 polymer ?
#
loop_
_entity_poly.entity_id
_entity_poly.type
_entity_poly.pdbx_seq_one_letter_code
_entity_poly.pdbx_strand_id
1 'polypeptide(L)'
;GGIYDSHVRNPVHAFVESDQEVVAISEGAGISGKIGHLKAVGLHNEGRINNVIELVESARSRGVEIVSDQYPYDGAATSSLIGIIVIPSSMTDLESLRAPGPVDSEAAARFRSMLVDPSRRTQLKEASENGIDGGFAWLKATGYSSMRIVSSTDYPELVGVYLSELAEEGQDPFDAVMDLIAGASTPVNITLGAITEEDVRTLMVQPWNMIASDGAYADGSEAGRGHPRGAGT
;
A
#
# COMPACT_ATOMS: atom_id res chain seq x y z
N GLY A 1 -1.44 29.78 13.46
CA GLY A 1 -0.71 28.86 12.64
C GLY A 1 -1.20 27.43 12.78
N GLY A 2 -1.24 26.73 11.68
CA GLY A 2 -1.50 25.32 11.60
C GLY A 2 -0.47 24.69 10.66
N ILE A 3 -0.48 23.37 10.54
CA ILE A 3 0.33 22.61 9.60
C ILE A 3 -0.61 21.86 8.65
N TYR A 4 -0.26 21.79 7.38
CA TYR A 4 -0.91 20.93 6.42
C TYR A 4 -0.21 19.57 6.45
N ASP A 5 -0.83 18.56 7.04
CA ASP A 5 -0.34 17.18 7.09
C ASP A 5 -1.11 16.32 6.11
N SER A 6 -0.42 15.60 5.24
CA SER A 6 -1.06 14.84 4.17
C SER A 6 -0.42 13.48 3.93
N HIS A 7 -1.26 12.43 3.93
CA HIS A 7 -1.01 11.24 3.13
C HIS A 7 -1.15 11.65 1.66
N VAL A 8 -0.09 11.49 0.88
CA VAL A 8 -0.06 11.95 -0.51
C VAL A 8 -1.03 11.18 -1.39
N ARG A 9 -1.53 11.84 -2.43
CA ARG A 9 -2.59 11.32 -3.31
C ARG A 9 -2.23 10.00 -4.00
N ASN A 10 -0.99 9.84 -4.45
CA ASN A 10 -0.53 8.66 -5.19
C ASN A 10 0.99 8.44 -4.98
N PRO A 11 1.40 7.70 -3.94
CA PRO A 11 2.80 7.48 -3.60
C PRO A 11 3.51 6.49 -4.55
N VAL A 12 2.85 6.03 -5.59
CA VAL A 12 3.33 5.00 -6.50
C VAL A 12 3.52 5.55 -7.92
N HIS A 13 2.42 5.75 -8.67
CA HIS A 13 2.52 6.13 -10.08
C HIS A 13 2.78 7.63 -10.31
N ALA A 14 2.38 8.47 -9.35
CA ALA A 14 2.61 9.91 -9.36
C ALA A 14 3.35 10.34 -8.07
N PHE A 15 4.43 9.60 -7.74
CA PHE A 15 5.14 9.74 -6.48
C PHE A 15 5.63 11.18 -6.26
N VAL A 16 6.51 11.68 -7.12
CA VAL A 16 7.09 13.03 -6.98
C VAL A 16 6.04 14.13 -7.14
N GLU A 17 5.12 13.96 -8.07
CA GLU A 17 4.04 14.92 -8.35
C GLU A 17 3.09 15.05 -7.16
N SER A 18 2.83 13.97 -6.44
CA SER A 18 1.98 13.99 -5.23
C SER A 18 2.65 14.69 -4.06
N ASP A 19 3.96 14.53 -3.91
CA ASP A 19 4.75 15.26 -2.91
C ASP A 19 4.85 16.74 -3.27
N GLN A 20 4.99 17.06 -4.57
CA GLN A 20 4.97 18.43 -5.06
C GLN A 20 3.64 19.14 -4.79
N GLU A 21 2.51 18.41 -4.79
CA GLU A 21 1.20 18.96 -4.41
C GLU A 21 1.21 19.47 -2.95
N VAL A 22 1.81 18.73 -2.02
CA VAL A 22 1.95 19.16 -0.61
C VAL A 22 2.77 20.43 -0.51
N VAL A 23 3.88 20.52 -1.23
CA VAL A 23 4.72 21.72 -1.28
C VAL A 23 3.94 22.91 -1.84
N ALA A 24 3.25 22.72 -2.96
CA ALA A 24 2.49 23.79 -3.61
C ALA A 24 1.33 24.33 -2.74
N ILE A 25 0.62 23.45 -2.04
CA ILE A 25 -0.46 23.84 -1.11
C ILE A 25 0.14 24.65 0.05
N SER A 26 1.24 24.18 0.64
CA SER A 26 1.88 24.84 1.78
C SER A 26 2.43 26.21 1.39
N GLU A 27 3.11 26.32 0.25
CA GLU A 27 3.65 27.55 -0.29
C GLU A 27 2.53 28.56 -0.63
N GLY A 28 1.48 28.09 -1.33
CA GLY A 28 0.34 28.94 -1.71
C GLY A 28 -0.49 29.43 -0.52
N ALA A 29 -0.59 28.64 0.56
CA ALA A 29 -1.31 29.01 1.77
C ALA A 29 -0.44 29.75 2.81
N GLY A 30 0.87 29.81 2.63
CA GLY A 30 1.81 30.39 3.60
C GLY A 30 1.83 29.67 4.96
N ILE A 31 1.71 28.33 4.95
CA ILE A 31 1.72 27.49 6.15
C ILE A 31 2.78 26.40 6.03
N SER A 32 3.18 25.83 7.18
CA SER A 32 4.06 24.66 7.19
C SER A 32 3.36 23.44 6.59
N GLY A 33 4.11 22.60 5.87
CA GLY A 33 3.63 21.35 5.30
C GLY A 33 4.34 20.13 5.87
N LYS A 34 3.61 19.03 6.02
CA LYS A 34 4.16 17.74 6.38
C LYS A 34 3.74 16.68 5.35
N ILE A 35 4.74 16.01 4.78
CA ILE A 35 4.53 14.83 3.97
C ILE A 35 4.48 13.64 4.90
N GLY A 36 3.29 13.06 5.09
CA GLY A 36 3.07 11.94 6.00
C GLY A 36 3.66 10.64 5.45
N HIS A 37 4.37 9.88 6.30
CA HIS A 37 4.99 8.57 6.02
C HIS A 37 5.62 8.49 4.63
N LEU A 38 6.47 9.49 4.29
CA LEU A 38 7.14 9.62 3.00
C LEU A 38 7.91 8.34 2.63
N LYS A 39 7.70 7.87 1.42
CA LYS A 39 8.32 6.67 0.87
C LYS A 39 8.21 6.59 -0.63
N ALA A 40 9.22 6.05 -1.29
CA ALA A 40 9.18 5.68 -2.71
C ALA A 40 8.63 4.26 -2.84
N VAL A 41 7.38 4.10 -3.26
CA VAL A 41 6.73 2.79 -3.36
C VAL A 41 6.68 2.31 -4.81
N GLY A 42 7.05 1.06 -5.01
CA GLY A 42 7.01 0.40 -6.31
C GLY A 42 8.39 0.28 -6.95
N LEU A 43 8.62 -0.82 -7.66
CA LEU A 43 9.90 -1.15 -8.29
C LEU A 43 10.42 -0.07 -9.24
N HIS A 44 9.50 0.67 -9.89
CA HIS A 44 9.85 1.77 -10.80
C HIS A 44 10.22 3.07 -10.07
N ASN A 45 10.05 3.13 -8.76
CA ASN A 45 10.42 4.28 -7.92
C ASN A 45 11.72 4.08 -7.14
N GLU A 46 12.40 2.95 -7.30
CA GLU A 46 13.68 2.70 -6.66
C GLU A 46 14.68 3.81 -6.97
N GLY A 47 15.29 4.39 -5.93
CA GLY A 47 16.23 5.52 -6.02
C GLY A 47 15.58 6.89 -6.26
N ARG A 48 14.29 6.97 -6.60
CA ARG A 48 13.60 8.24 -6.85
C ARG A 48 13.32 9.06 -5.61
N ILE A 49 13.59 8.52 -4.42
CA ILE A 49 13.52 9.28 -3.16
C ILE A 49 14.38 10.54 -3.22
N ASN A 50 15.49 10.53 -3.97
CA ASN A 50 16.36 11.69 -4.18
C ASN A 50 15.63 12.85 -4.86
N ASN A 51 14.69 12.58 -5.78
CA ASN A 51 13.90 13.63 -6.44
C ASN A 51 13.01 14.37 -5.42
N VAL A 52 12.47 13.67 -4.43
CA VAL A 52 11.66 14.29 -3.38
C VAL A 52 12.55 15.02 -2.37
N ILE A 53 13.73 14.50 -2.08
CA ILE A 53 14.72 15.21 -1.26
C ILE A 53 15.07 16.56 -1.91
N GLU A 54 15.39 16.57 -3.20
CA GLU A 54 15.67 17.80 -3.95
C GLU A 54 14.45 18.76 -3.96
N LEU A 55 13.25 18.24 -4.13
CA LEU A 55 12.00 19.00 -4.07
C LEU A 55 11.84 19.70 -2.71
N VAL A 56 12.00 18.97 -1.62
CA VAL A 56 11.87 19.51 -0.24
C VAL A 56 12.98 20.53 0.04
N GLU A 57 14.23 20.21 -0.27
CA GLU A 57 15.36 21.13 -0.09
C GLU A 57 15.16 22.43 -0.88
N SER A 58 14.71 22.34 -2.13
CA SER A 58 14.37 23.50 -2.94
C SER A 58 13.25 24.35 -2.34
N ALA A 59 12.19 23.73 -1.84
CA ALA A 59 11.10 24.44 -1.16
C ALA A 59 11.61 25.16 0.11
N ARG A 60 12.39 24.46 0.93
CA ARG A 60 12.98 25.00 2.16
C ARG A 60 13.95 26.19 1.87
N SER A 61 14.72 26.12 0.80
CA SER A 61 15.58 27.23 0.37
C SER A 61 14.81 28.49 -0.01
N ARG A 62 13.54 28.36 -0.42
CA ARG A 62 12.61 29.48 -0.68
C ARG A 62 11.86 29.96 0.57
N GLY A 63 12.12 29.36 1.73
CA GLY A 63 11.48 29.70 2.99
C GLY A 63 10.14 28.98 3.25
N VAL A 64 9.79 27.97 2.46
CA VAL A 64 8.63 27.11 2.70
C VAL A 64 9.03 26.05 3.73
N GLU A 65 8.38 26.02 4.87
CA GLU A 65 8.64 25.03 5.92
C GLU A 65 7.98 23.69 5.57
N ILE A 66 8.76 22.77 5.00
CA ILE A 66 8.35 21.40 4.72
C ILE A 66 9.12 20.44 5.63
N VAL A 67 8.39 19.53 6.26
CA VAL A 67 8.92 18.38 7.01
C VAL A 67 8.27 17.10 6.52
N SER A 68 8.83 15.95 6.91
CA SER A 68 8.20 14.65 6.69
C SER A 68 8.37 13.73 7.90
N ASP A 69 7.63 12.66 7.93
CA ASP A 69 7.97 11.49 8.71
C ASP A 69 8.08 10.25 7.82
N GLN A 70 8.76 9.24 8.31
CA GLN A 70 8.85 7.92 7.70
C GLN A 70 8.85 6.84 8.76
N TYR A 71 8.48 5.63 8.40
CA TYR A 71 8.73 4.44 9.20
C TYR A 71 9.96 3.68 8.66
N PRO A 72 10.68 2.93 9.54
CA PRO A 72 11.93 2.28 9.18
C PRO A 72 11.72 0.87 8.57
N TYR A 73 10.60 0.62 7.92
CA TYR A 73 10.26 -0.69 7.35
C TYR A 73 10.41 -0.68 5.84
N ASP A 74 10.71 -1.85 5.26
CA ASP A 74 10.75 -2.10 3.82
C ASP A 74 9.36 -2.43 3.21
N GLY A 75 8.34 -2.52 4.06
CA GLY A 75 6.95 -2.71 3.68
C GLY A 75 6.18 -1.40 3.54
N ALA A 76 5.52 -1.21 2.39
CA ALA A 76 4.76 0.00 2.11
C ALA A 76 3.43 0.08 2.88
N ALA A 77 2.79 -1.05 3.11
CA ALA A 77 1.51 -1.16 3.82
C ALA A 77 1.20 -2.62 4.20
N THR A 78 0.16 -2.81 4.97
CA THR A 78 -0.51 -4.11 5.17
C THR A 78 -1.93 -4.05 4.60
N SER A 79 -2.38 -5.15 4.01
CA SER A 79 -3.73 -5.25 3.46
C SER A 79 -4.27 -6.68 3.61
N SER A 80 -5.56 -6.86 3.46
CA SER A 80 -6.09 -8.19 3.14
C SER A 80 -5.79 -8.54 1.68
N LEU A 81 -5.65 -9.82 1.39
CA LEU A 81 -5.34 -10.29 0.03
C LEU A 81 -6.41 -9.85 -0.99
N ILE A 82 -7.69 -9.79 -0.58
CA ILE A 82 -8.76 -9.26 -1.43
C ILE A 82 -8.60 -7.76 -1.71
N GLY A 83 -7.94 -7.02 -0.83
CA GLY A 83 -7.74 -5.57 -0.94
C GLY A 83 -6.78 -5.14 -2.06
N ILE A 84 -6.00 -6.07 -2.63
CA ILE A 84 -5.13 -5.78 -3.79
C ILE A 84 -5.81 -6.03 -5.14
N ILE A 85 -7.00 -6.62 -5.12
CA ILE A 85 -7.75 -6.91 -6.34
C ILE A 85 -8.51 -5.65 -6.78
N VAL A 86 -8.20 -5.19 -7.97
CA VAL A 86 -8.89 -4.05 -8.59
C VAL A 86 -10.19 -4.52 -9.22
N ILE A 87 -11.30 -3.99 -8.72
CA ILE A 87 -12.65 -4.37 -9.17
C ILE A 87 -13.16 -3.32 -10.16
N PRO A 88 -13.36 -3.67 -11.44
CA PRO A 88 -13.90 -2.77 -12.45
C PRO A 88 -15.26 -2.17 -12.05
N SER A 89 -15.52 -0.92 -12.41
CA SER A 89 -16.79 -0.23 -12.11
C SER A 89 -18.00 -0.90 -12.78
N SER A 90 -17.79 -1.65 -13.86
CA SER A 90 -18.81 -2.47 -14.51
C SER A 90 -19.29 -3.64 -13.64
N MET A 91 -18.50 -4.06 -12.64
CA MET A 91 -18.89 -5.10 -11.66
C MET A 91 -19.61 -4.45 -10.48
N THR A 92 -20.83 -3.96 -10.70
CA THR A 92 -21.64 -3.22 -9.71
C THR A 92 -22.06 -4.10 -8.52
N ASP A 93 -22.15 -5.38 -8.72
CA ASP A 93 -22.44 -6.40 -7.69
C ASP A 93 -21.29 -6.61 -6.68
N LEU A 94 -20.10 -6.07 -6.97
CA LEU A 94 -18.92 -6.06 -6.09
C LEU A 94 -18.58 -4.66 -5.54
N GLU A 95 -19.48 -3.70 -5.65
CA GLU A 95 -19.21 -2.31 -5.26
C GLU A 95 -18.78 -2.18 -3.79
N SER A 96 -19.38 -2.96 -2.90
CA SER A 96 -19.03 -2.97 -1.47
C SER A 96 -17.58 -3.37 -1.17
N LEU A 97 -16.92 -4.08 -2.10
CA LEU A 97 -15.52 -4.48 -1.98
C LEU A 97 -14.53 -3.42 -2.44
N ARG A 98 -15.00 -2.34 -3.08
CA ARG A 98 -14.15 -1.22 -3.53
C ARG A 98 -13.87 -0.21 -2.43
N ALA A 99 -14.68 -0.18 -1.37
CA ALA A 99 -14.50 0.74 -0.27
C ALA A 99 -13.32 0.31 0.62
N PRO A 100 -12.47 1.23 1.08
CA PRO A 100 -11.49 0.91 2.11
C PRO A 100 -12.22 0.55 3.41
N GLY A 101 -11.79 -0.53 4.05
CA GLY A 101 -12.35 -0.97 5.32
C GLY A 101 -12.50 -2.50 5.42
N PRO A 102 -13.00 -2.99 6.52
CA PRO A 102 -13.26 -4.41 6.68
C PRO A 102 -14.33 -4.86 5.68
N VAL A 103 -14.00 -5.90 4.91
CA VAL A 103 -14.93 -6.53 3.96
C VAL A 103 -15.93 -7.36 4.76
N ASP A 104 -17.22 -7.09 4.61
CA ASP A 104 -18.24 -7.90 5.26
C ASP A 104 -18.25 -9.34 4.68
N SER A 105 -18.69 -10.29 5.52
CA SER A 105 -18.65 -11.72 5.19
C SER A 105 -19.55 -12.08 4.01
N GLU A 106 -20.64 -11.34 3.81
CA GLU A 106 -21.58 -11.58 2.70
C GLU A 106 -20.99 -11.09 1.38
N ALA A 107 -20.37 -9.91 1.35
CA ALA A 107 -19.67 -9.39 0.20
C ALA A 107 -18.49 -10.30 -0.19
N ALA A 108 -17.72 -10.78 0.79
CA ALA A 108 -16.64 -11.74 0.57
C ALA A 108 -17.17 -13.07 -0.01
N ALA A 109 -18.29 -13.58 0.49
CA ALA A 109 -18.91 -14.80 -0.04
C ALA A 109 -19.41 -14.61 -1.47
N ARG A 110 -20.02 -13.47 -1.79
CA ARG A 110 -20.41 -13.12 -3.17
C ARG A 110 -19.19 -13.06 -4.08
N PHE A 111 -18.12 -12.40 -3.67
CA PHE A 111 -16.87 -12.34 -4.42
C PHE A 111 -16.35 -13.75 -4.73
N ARG A 112 -16.23 -14.61 -3.72
CA ARG A 112 -15.79 -16.00 -3.90
C ARG A 112 -16.67 -16.77 -4.91
N SER A 113 -18.00 -16.63 -4.83
CA SER A 113 -18.92 -17.31 -5.76
C SER A 113 -18.74 -16.88 -7.22
N MET A 114 -18.21 -15.68 -7.44
CA MET A 114 -17.99 -15.13 -8.79
C MET A 114 -16.63 -15.50 -9.38
N LEU A 115 -15.69 -15.97 -8.55
CA LEU A 115 -14.37 -16.41 -9.01
C LEU A 115 -14.41 -17.70 -9.82
N VAL A 116 -15.52 -18.43 -9.82
CA VAL A 116 -15.73 -19.61 -10.66
C VAL A 116 -15.98 -19.27 -12.14
N ASP A 117 -16.29 -18.00 -12.47
CA ASP A 117 -16.46 -17.54 -13.84
C ASP A 117 -15.11 -17.10 -14.44
N PRO A 118 -14.55 -17.83 -15.43
CA PRO A 118 -13.25 -17.49 -16.02
C PRO A 118 -13.21 -16.12 -16.67
N SER A 119 -14.33 -15.64 -17.21
CA SER A 119 -14.43 -14.33 -17.85
C SER A 119 -14.25 -13.21 -16.82
N ARG A 120 -14.82 -13.37 -15.64
CA ARG A 120 -14.65 -12.41 -14.53
C ARG A 120 -13.24 -12.45 -13.97
N ARG A 121 -12.63 -13.63 -13.81
CA ARG A 121 -11.21 -13.75 -13.43
C ARG A 121 -10.32 -12.98 -14.38
N THR A 122 -10.51 -13.14 -15.68
CA THR A 122 -9.73 -12.42 -16.69
C THR A 122 -9.86 -10.90 -16.54
N GLN A 123 -11.07 -10.38 -16.33
CA GLN A 123 -11.29 -8.94 -16.14
C GLN A 123 -10.66 -8.42 -14.83
N LEU A 124 -10.75 -9.18 -13.74
CA LEU A 124 -10.11 -8.83 -12.47
C LEU A 124 -8.59 -8.86 -12.59
N LYS A 125 -8.03 -9.83 -13.30
CA LYS A 125 -6.60 -9.91 -13.57
C LYS A 125 -6.12 -8.69 -14.34
N GLU A 126 -6.74 -8.40 -15.48
CA GLU A 126 -6.39 -7.25 -16.32
C GLU A 126 -6.42 -5.95 -15.51
N ALA A 127 -7.48 -5.73 -14.73
CA ALA A 127 -7.60 -4.55 -13.90
C ALA A 127 -6.55 -4.49 -12.78
N SER A 128 -6.23 -5.62 -12.15
CA SER A 128 -5.30 -5.67 -11.02
C SER A 128 -3.83 -5.58 -11.45
N GLU A 129 -3.48 -6.13 -12.61
CA GLU A 129 -2.11 -6.10 -13.13
C GLU A 129 -1.79 -4.83 -13.94
N ASN A 130 -2.79 -4.19 -14.56
CA ASN A 130 -2.57 -3.04 -15.44
C ASN A 130 -3.18 -1.73 -14.92
N GLY A 131 -4.08 -1.79 -13.94
CA GLY A 131 -4.90 -0.66 -13.51
C GLY A 131 -6.05 -0.39 -14.48
N ILE A 132 -7.05 0.37 -14.04
CA ILE A 132 -8.15 0.83 -14.88
C ILE A 132 -7.85 2.27 -15.31
N ASP A 133 -7.82 2.53 -16.61
CA ASP A 133 -7.57 3.85 -17.19
C ASP A 133 -6.28 4.53 -16.66
N GLY A 134 -5.23 3.75 -16.44
CA GLY A 134 -3.97 4.22 -15.85
C GLY A 134 -4.01 4.44 -14.35
N GLY A 135 -5.11 4.04 -13.70
CA GLY A 135 -5.31 4.14 -12.25
C GLY A 135 -4.36 3.27 -11.43
N PHE A 136 -4.50 3.43 -10.13
CA PHE A 136 -3.69 2.71 -9.15
C PHE A 136 -4.04 1.22 -9.11
N ALA A 137 -3.01 0.37 -9.08
CA ALA A 137 -3.11 -1.06 -8.83
C ALA A 137 -1.86 -1.56 -8.11
N TRP A 138 -2.03 -2.25 -6.98
CA TRP A 138 -0.91 -2.76 -6.21
C TRP A 138 -0.07 -3.77 -6.97
N LEU A 139 -0.70 -4.74 -7.65
CA LEU A 139 0.02 -5.76 -8.42
C LEU A 139 0.87 -5.15 -9.54
N LYS A 140 0.35 -4.11 -10.21
CA LYS A 140 1.13 -3.33 -11.19
C LYS A 140 2.33 -2.63 -10.55
N ALA A 141 2.13 -2.08 -9.36
CA ALA A 141 3.14 -1.27 -8.68
C ALA A 141 4.30 -2.09 -8.12
N THR A 142 3.99 -3.24 -7.54
CA THR A 142 4.93 -3.98 -6.69
C THR A 142 5.21 -5.40 -7.16
N GLY A 143 4.31 -5.98 -7.97
CA GLY A 143 4.42 -7.38 -8.41
C GLY A 143 4.18 -8.39 -7.29
N TYR A 144 4.02 -9.65 -7.66
CA TYR A 144 3.74 -10.74 -6.71
C TYR A 144 4.93 -11.07 -5.80
N SER A 145 6.15 -10.83 -6.25
CA SER A 145 7.39 -11.17 -5.52
C SER A 145 7.71 -10.24 -4.35
N SER A 146 7.03 -9.11 -4.25
CA SER A 146 7.20 -8.16 -3.15
C SER A 146 6.06 -8.17 -2.14
N MET A 147 5.08 -9.04 -2.32
CA MET A 147 3.96 -9.22 -1.41
C MET A 147 4.08 -10.55 -0.67
N ARG A 148 4.02 -10.50 0.66
CA ARG A 148 4.19 -11.67 1.53
C ARG A 148 3.01 -11.85 2.46
N ILE A 149 2.53 -13.09 2.62
CA ILE A 149 1.50 -13.44 3.59
C ILE A 149 2.05 -13.27 5.01
N VAL A 150 1.36 -12.50 5.85
CA VAL A 150 1.78 -12.23 7.24
C VAL A 150 0.86 -12.82 8.28
N SER A 151 -0.39 -13.09 7.92
CA SER A 151 -1.31 -13.86 8.78
C SER A 151 -2.42 -14.51 7.98
N SER A 152 -2.77 -15.72 8.36
CA SER A 152 -3.93 -16.47 7.91
C SER A 152 -4.34 -17.48 8.97
N THR A 153 -5.62 -17.56 9.29
CA THR A 153 -6.15 -18.58 10.19
C THR A 153 -6.38 -19.89 9.44
N ASP A 154 -6.84 -19.81 8.20
CA ASP A 154 -7.17 -21.00 7.40
C ASP A 154 -5.92 -21.66 6.79
N TYR A 155 -4.86 -20.88 6.58
CA TYR A 155 -3.62 -21.33 5.94
C TYR A 155 -2.37 -20.86 6.73
N PRO A 156 -2.19 -21.32 7.98
CA PRO A 156 -1.06 -20.86 8.82
C PRO A 156 0.30 -21.25 8.24
N GLU A 157 0.37 -22.32 7.43
CA GLU A 157 1.56 -22.78 6.74
C GLU A 157 2.06 -21.83 5.63
N LEU A 158 1.16 -20.96 5.14
CA LEU A 158 1.52 -19.96 4.11
C LEU A 158 2.08 -18.67 4.71
N VAL A 159 2.12 -18.52 6.03
CA VAL A 159 2.71 -17.34 6.65
C VAL A 159 4.20 -17.27 6.35
N GLY A 160 4.64 -16.17 5.76
CA GLY A 160 6.01 -15.95 5.29
C GLY A 160 6.21 -16.20 3.80
N VAL A 161 5.26 -16.82 3.11
CA VAL A 161 5.33 -17.14 1.67
C VAL A 161 5.01 -15.89 0.85
N TYR A 162 5.77 -15.67 -0.23
CA TYR A 162 5.50 -14.62 -1.19
C TYR A 162 4.41 -15.07 -2.18
N LEU A 163 3.62 -14.10 -2.68
CA LEU A 163 2.54 -14.44 -3.62
C LEU A 163 3.04 -15.08 -4.92
N SER A 164 4.27 -14.77 -5.33
CA SER A 164 4.92 -15.40 -6.48
C SER A 164 5.24 -16.88 -6.27
N GLU A 165 5.27 -17.35 -5.02
CA GLU A 165 5.57 -18.73 -4.65
C GLU A 165 4.32 -19.59 -4.48
N LEU A 166 3.12 -18.98 -4.57
CA LEU A 166 1.84 -19.70 -4.45
C LEU A 166 1.51 -20.55 -5.68
N ALA A 167 1.95 -20.10 -6.85
CA ALA A 167 1.63 -20.75 -8.11
C ALA A 167 2.40 -22.08 -8.27
N GLU A 168 1.69 -23.14 -8.64
CA GLU A 168 2.31 -24.39 -9.07
C GLU A 168 2.98 -24.24 -10.44
N GLU A 169 3.79 -25.22 -10.84
CA GLU A 169 4.46 -25.19 -12.14
C GLU A 169 3.44 -25.08 -13.28
N GLY A 170 3.53 -24.00 -14.04
CA GLY A 170 2.61 -23.70 -15.15
C GLY A 170 1.28 -23.03 -14.76
N GLN A 171 1.03 -22.81 -13.47
CA GLN A 171 -0.12 -22.03 -13.01
C GLN A 171 0.19 -20.52 -13.08
N ASP A 172 -0.81 -19.74 -13.46
CA ASP A 172 -0.72 -18.27 -13.41
C ASP A 172 -0.73 -17.78 -11.95
N PRO A 173 0.18 -16.90 -11.55
CA PRO A 173 0.22 -16.36 -10.18
C PRO A 173 -1.08 -15.70 -9.74
N PHE A 174 -1.78 -15.01 -10.65
CA PHE A 174 -3.08 -14.41 -10.34
C PHE A 174 -4.11 -15.49 -10.00
N ASP A 175 -4.15 -16.58 -10.75
CA ASP A 175 -5.07 -17.69 -10.48
C ASP A 175 -4.79 -18.34 -9.13
N ALA A 176 -3.52 -18.52 -8.74
CA ALA A 176 -3.15 -19.02 -7.42
C ALA A 176 -3.66 -18.10 -6.30
N VAL A 177 -3.49 -16.79 -6.46
CA VAL A 177 -4.02 -15.78 -5.52
C VAL A 177 -5.55 -15.87 -5.44
N MET A 178 -6.22 -15.98 -6.58
CA MET A 178 -7.69 -16.06 -6.62
C MET A 178 -8.22 -17.36 -6.00
N ASP A 179 -7.51 -18.48 -6.17
CA ASP A 179 -7.85 -19.76 -5.55
C ASP A 179 -7.68 -19.69 -4.02
N LEU A 180 -6.63 -19.03 -3.54
CA LEU A 180 -6.43 -18.79 -2.12
C LEU A 180 -7.56 -17.92 -1.52
N ILE A 181 -7.94 -16.83 -2.21
CA ILE A 181 -9.08 -15.99 -1.78
C ILE A 181 -10.39 -16.80 -1.77
N ALA A 182 -10.62 -17.64 -2.79
CA ALA A 182 -11.82 -18.45 -2.90
C ALA A 182 -11.91 -19.53 -1.81
N GLY A 183 -10.78 -20.11 -1.42
CA GLY A 183 -10.71 -21.15 -0.39
C GLY A 183 -10.77 -20.62 1.04
N ALA A 184 -10.34 -19.38 1.27
CA ALA A 184 -10.28 -18.80 2.61
C ALA A 184 -11.66 -18.40 3.13
N SER A 185 -11.96 -18.79 4.38
CA SER A 185 -13.16 -18.35 5.12
C SER A 185 -12.89 -17.13 6.01
N THR A 186 -11.61 -16.89 6.31
CA THR A 186 -11.13 -15.75 7.10
C THR A 186 -10.16 -14.90 6.25
N PRO A 187 -9.94 -13.62 6.60
CA PRO A 187 -9.00 -12.78 5.87
C PRO A 187 -7.58 -13.36 5.85
N VAL A 188 -6.97 -13.42 4.67
CA VAL A 188 -5.54 -13.62 4.48
C VAL A 188 -4.91 -12.24 4.42
N ASN A 189 -4.00 -11.91 5.33
CA ASN A 189 -3.35 -10.62 5.37
C ASN A 189 -1.94 -10.69 4.79
N ILE A 190 -1.57 -9.66 4.08
CA ILE A 190 -0.28 -9.53 3.39
C ILE A 190 0.42 -8.24 3.77
N THR A 191 1.75 -8.22 3.65
CA THR A 191 2.50 -6.98 3.52
C THR A 191 2.66 -6.65 2.04
N LEU A 192 2.58 -5.37 1.74
CA LEU A 192 2.89 -4.80 0.44
C LEU A 192 4.32 -4.26 0.52
N GLY A 193 5.25 -4.94 -0.13
CA GLY A 193 6.67 -4.58 -0.17
C GLY A 193 6.96 -3.43 -1.14
N ALA A 194 8.14 -3.50 -1.75
CA ALA A 194 8.63 -2.56 -2.77
C ALA A 194 8.96 -1.15 -2.25
N ILE A 195 9.54 -1.09 -1.06
CA ILE A 195 10.38 0.03 -0.62
C ILE A 195 11.79 -0.56 -0.46
N THR A 196 12.81 0.10 -0.97
CA THR A 196 14.18 -0.38 -0.83
C THR A 196 14.78 0.10 0.48
N GLU A 197 15.62 -0.72 1.08
CA GLU A 197 16.39 -0.36 2.29
C GLU A 197 17.30 0.87 2.01
N GLU A 198 17.78 1.01 0.77
CA GLU A 198 18.60 2.14 0.35
C GLU A 198 17.80 3.45 0.38
N ASP A 199 16.57 3.47 -0.15
CA ASP A 199 15.69 4.64 -0.10
C ASP A 199 15.30 4.99 1.35
N VAL A 200 15.01 3.97 2.19
CA VAL A 200 14.73 4.16 3.62
C VAL A 200 15.90 4.86 4.30
N ARG A 201 17.13 4.38 4.12
CA ARG A 201 18.34 4.96 4.71
C ARG A 201 18.66 6.35 4.19
N THR A 202 18.49 6.56 2.90
CA THR A 202 18.74 7.84 2.23
C THR A 202 17.81 8.94 2.76
N LEU A 203 16.54 8.61 2.99
CA LEU A 203 15.58 9.55 3.57
C LEU A 203 15.82 9.75 5.07
N MET A 204 16.16 8.68 5.81
CA MET A 204 16.30 8.69 7.27
C MET A 204 17.32 9.71 7.79
N VAL A 205 18.35 10.03 7.01
CA VAL A 205 19.41 10.97 7.42
C VAL A 205 19.07 12.43 7.12
N GLN A 206 17.93 12.72 6.52
CA GLN A 206 17.52 14.08 6.20
C GLN A 206 17.10 14.83 7.47
N PRO A 207 17.62 16.06 7.71
CA PRO A 207 17.41 16.79 8.99
C PRO A 207 15.96 17.29 9.16
N TRP A 208 15.15 17.26 8.13
CA TRP A 208 13.74 17.64 8.15
C TRP A 208 12.79 16.43 8.19
N ASN A 209 13.34 15.21 8.23
CA ASN A 209 12.57 13.97 8.30
C ASN A 209 12.58 13.40 9.73
N MET A 210 11.44 12.90 10.18
CA MET A 210 11.25 12.31 11.50
C MET A 210 11.00 10.82 11.38
N ILE A 211 11.39 10.05 12.39
CA ILE A 211 11.06 8.63 12.44
C ILE A 211 9.76 8.45 13.21
N ALA A 212 8.83 7.72 12.62
CA ALA A 212 7.55 7.36 13.20
C ALA A 212 7.25 5.87 12.94
N SER A 213 6.36 5.29 13.72
CA SER A 213 5.97 3.87 13.54
C SER A 213 4.82 3.65 12.56
N ASP A 214 4.13 4.72 12.20
CA ASP A 214 2.84 4.65 11.49
C ASP A 214 1.83 3.71 12.19
N GLY A 215 1.97 3.57 13.51
CA GLY A 215 1.15 2.73 14.36
C GLY A 215 -0.03 3.48 14.94
N ALA A 216 -1.17 2.79 15.07
CA ALA A 216 -2.30 3.30 15.84
C ALA A 216 -2.07 3.06 17.34
N TYR A 217 -2.54 4.00 18.16
CA TYR A 217 -2.58 3.79 19.61
C TYR A 217 -3.55 2.64 19.93
N ALA A 218 -3.05 1.64 20.68
CA ALA A 218 -3.87 0.61 21.26
C ALA A 218 -4.15 0.95 22.72
N ASP A 219 -5.39 1.09 23.12
CA ASP A 219 -5.82 1.44 24.48
C ASP A 219 -5.65 0.28 25.49
N GLY A 220 -5.01 -0.81 25.07
CA GLY A 220 -4.82 -2.02 25.89
C GLY A 220 -6.01 -2.98 25.90
N SER A 221 -7.16 -2.61 25.33
CA SER A 221 -8.34 -3.50 25.21
C SER A 221 -8.10 -4.64 24.22
N GLU A 222 -7.13 -4.49 23.33
CA GLU A 222 -6.68 -5.48 22.37
C GLU A 222 -5.29 -6.06 22.71
N ALA A 223 -4.98 -6.20 23.99
CA ALA A 223 -3.71 -6.78 24.45
C ALA A 223 -3.49 -8.16 23.80
N GLY A 224 -2.48 -8.26 22.94
CA GLY A 224 -2.11 -9.46 22.20
C GLY A 224 -2.54 -9.51 20.73
N ARG A 225 -3.25 -8.51 20.21
CA ARG A 225 -3.65 -8.43 18.78
C ARG A 225 -3.13 -7.20 18.03
N GLY A 226 -2.51 -6.27 18.71
CA GLY A 226 -1.95 -5.06 18.09
C GLY A 226 -0.77 -5.39 17.17
N HIS A 227 -0.68 -4.68 16.04
CA HIS A 227 0.51 -4.76 15.20
C HIS A 227 1.73 -4.29 16.03
N PRO A 228 2.91 -4.96 15.94
CA PRO A 228 4.11 -4.60 16.73
C PRO A 228 4.49 -3.11 16.63
N ARG A 229 4.29 -2.48 15.50
CA ARG A 229 4.53 -1.03 15.29
C ARG A 229 3.69 -0.13 16.20
N GLY A 230 2.59 -0.61 16.77
CA GLY A 230 1.78 0.13 17.76
C GLY A 230 2.50 0.37 19.08
N ALA A 231 3.58 -0.37 19.36
CA ALA A 231 4.45 -0.16 20.52
C ALA A 231 5.50 0.95 20.33
N GLY A 232 5.56 1.53 19.13
CA GLY A 232 6.58 2.49 18.72
C GLY A 232 7.78 1.83 18.04
N THR A 233 8.71 2.63 17.58
CA THR A 233 9.97 2.21 16.92
C THR A 233 11.16 2.75 17.69
#